data_a49b22733cace5bc2d48e4e7a4487001
#
_entry.id   a49b22733cace5bc2d48e4e7a4487001
#
_cell.length_a   1.000
_cell.length_b   1.000
_cell.length_c   1.000
_cell.angle_alpha   90.00
_cell.angle_beta   90.00
_cell.angle_gamma   90.00
#
_symmetry.space_group_name_H-M   'P 1'
#
loop_
_entity.id
_entity.type
_entity.pdbx_description
1 polymer ?
#
loop_
_entity_poly.entity_id
_entity_poly.type
_entity_poly.pdbx_seq_one_letter_code
_entity_poly.pdbx_strand_id
1 'polypeptide(L)'
;LEKPGKFGTDVCHMNLHKTFCIPHGGGGPGMGPIGVGKHLEPFLPNHVLIESGPKTGMGSVSAAPWGSASILPISWMYIKMMGAEGLRLATEVAILNANYVSKKLEGSYKTLYKGKNDLVAHECIIDFRPIKAESGVSEEDIAKRLIDYGFHAPTMSWPVAGTLMIEPTESENLAELDKFCDAFISIRKEVKMVQNGVFDKEDNPLKNAPHTNLELSSDSWTHNYTREQAAFPLAYLKTNKFWAPVARVDNVHGDRNLICSCPSVDSYREEEAA
;
A
#
# COMPACT_ATOMS: atom_id res chain seq x y z
N LEU A 1 2.11 -14.65 -16.53
CA LEU A 1 2.58 -14.74 -17.91
C LEU A 1 3.99 -15.29 -17.96
N GLU A 2 4.88 -14.81 -17.11
CA GLU A 2 6.23 -15.32 -16.99
C GLU A 2 6.29 -16.64 -16.23
N LYS A 3 7.30 -17.43 -16.52
CA LYS A 3 7.57 -18.73 -15.88
C LYS A 3 9.03 -18.72 -15.40
N PRO A 4 9.30 -18.45 -14.10
CA PRO A 4 10.67 -18.31 -13.60
C PRO A 4 11.62 -19.43 -14.01
N GLY A 5 11.19 -20.67 -13.97
CA GLY A 5 11.98 -21.82 -14.42
C GLY A 5 12.33 -21.85 -15.92
N LYS A 6 11.67 -21.02 -16.77
CA LYS A 6 11.98 -20.93 -18.21
C LYS A 6 13.07 -19.92 -18.55
N PHE A 7 13.30 -18.93 -17.70
CA PHE A 7 14.36 -17.95 -17.92
C PHE A 7 15.59 -18.15 -17.00
N GLY A 8 15.70 -19.34 -16.39
CA GLY A 8 16.92 -19.77 -15.69
C GLY A 8 17.01 -19.30 -14.24
N THR A 9 15.89 -19.05 -13.59
CA THR A 9 15.89 -18.73 -12.16
C THR A 9 16.34 -19.93 -11.34
N ASP A 10 17.34 -19.74 -10.50
CA ASP A 10 17.87 -20.78 -9.59
C ASP A 10 17.02 -20.96 -8.35
N VAL A 11 16.48 -19.86 -7.83
CA VAL A 11 15.59 -19.84 -6.63
C VAL A 11 14.42 -18.91 -6.88
N CYS A 12 13.22 -19.37 -6.55
CA CYS A 12 12.00 -18.58 -6.61
C CYS A 12 11.23 -18.69 -5.29
N HIS A 13 11.10 -17.59 -4.58
CA HIS A 13 10.21 -17.46 -3.42
C HIS A 13 8.87 -16.86 -3.87
N MET A 14 7.77 -17.48 -3.47
CA MET A 14 6.43 -17.04 -3.83
C MET A 14 5.69 -16.45 -2.62
N ASN A 15 5.32 -15.18 -2.73
CA ASN A 15 4.46 -14.52 -1.74
C ASN A 15 3.00 -14.84 -2.02
N LEU A 16 2.42 -15.82 -1.32
CA LEU A 16 1.03 -16.23 -1.55
C LEU A 16 0.01 -15.15 -1.17
N HIS A 17 0.37 -14.20 -0.30
CA HIS A 17 -0.45 -13.05 0.09
C HIS A 17 -0.51 -11.93 -0.96
N LYS A 18 0.04 -12.17 -2.13
CA LYS A 18 -0.07 -11.30 -3.32
C LYS A 18 -0.96 -11.96 -4.35
N THR A 19 -0.43 -12.44 -5.45
CA THR A 19 -1.18 -13.05 -6.56
C THR A 19 -2.11 -14.20 -6.14
N PHE A 20 -1.78 -14.95 -5.08
CA PHE A 20 -2.51 -16.15 -4.67
C PHE A 20 -3.44 -15.95 -3.46
N CYS A 21 -3.77 -14.71 -3.16
CA CYS A 21 -4.85 -14.19 -2.33
C CYS A 21 -4.96 -14.71 -0.88
N ILE A 22 -3.93 -15.29 -0.27
CA ILE A 22 -3.99 -15.54 1.17
C ILE A 22 -3.96 -14.22 1.94
N PRO A 23 -4.55 -14.15 3.15
CA PRO A 23 -4.51 -12.93 3.94
C PRO A 23 -3.07 -12.54 4.32
N HIS A 24 -2.75 -11.25 4.27
CA HIS A 24 -1.49 -10.71 4.79
C HIS A 24 -1.51 -10.63 6.33
N GLY A 25 -2.65 -10.32 6.91
CA GLY A 25 -3.03 -10.52 8.30
C GLY A 25 -2.19 -9.78 9.34
N GLY A 26 -1.73 -8.56 9.05
CA GLY A 26 -0.98 -7.75 10.03
C GLY A 26 0.39 -8.35 10.42
N GLY A 27 0.97 -9.14 9.57
CA GLY A 27 2.27 -9.83 9.78
C GLY A 27 2.33 -11.14 9.00
N GLY A 28 1.22 -11.50 8.43
CA GLY A 28 1.04 -12.63 7.53
C GLY A 28 1.17 -13.99 8.18
N PRO A 29 0.42 -14.97 7.69
CA PRO A 29 0.67 -16.37 7.99
C PRO A 29 2.00 -16.80 7.38
N GLY A 30 2.75 -17.60 8.11
CA GLY A 30 4.07 -18.09 7.71
C GLY A 30 3.99 -19.13 6.59
N MET A 31 3.73 -18.70 5.37
CA MET A 31 3.71 -19.55 4.19
C MET A 31 4.31 -18.81 2.99
N GLY A 32 5.41 -19.35 2.48
CA GLY A 32 6.08 -18.85 1.29
C GLY A 32 6.77 -20.01 0.58
N PRO A 33 6.11 -20.67 -0.40
CA PRO A 33 6.72 -21.75 -1.15
C PRO A 33 7.99 -21.31 -1.85
N ILE A 34 9.01 -22.15 -1.84
CA ILE A 34 10.29 -21.93 -2.50
C ILE A 34 10.49 -23.02 -3.54
N GLY A 35 10.68 -22.61 -4.79
CA GLY A 35 11.15 -23.47 -5.87
C GLY A 35 12.65 -23.28 -6.10
N VAL A 36 13.38 -24.37 -6.31
CA VAL A 36 14.83 -24.30 -6.60
C VAL A 36 15.20 -25.07 -7.85
N GLY A 37 16.31 -24.66 -8.47
CA GLY A 37 16.95 -25.42 -9.53
C GLY A 37 17.51 -26.75 -9.01
N LYS A 38 17.58 -27.78 -9.85
CA LYS A 38 17.99 -29.15 -9.47
C LYS A 38 19.32 -29.21 -8.72
N HIS A 39 20.27 -28.35 -9.07
CA HIS A 39 21.60 -28.29 -8.43
C HIS A 39 21.56 -27.80 -6.98
N LEU A 40 20.47 -27.14 -6.55
CA LEU A 40 20.26 -26.67 -5.18
C LEU A 40 19.43 -27.63 -4.31
N GLU A 41 18.79 -28.63 -4.93
CA GLU A 41 17.98 -29.63 -4.23
C GLU A 41 18.72 -30.28 -3.05
N PRO A 42 20.03 -30.67 -3.16
CA PRO A 42 20.77 -31.29 -2.06
C PRO A 42 20.96 -30.42 -0.84
N PHE A 43 20.74 -29.09 -0.95
CA PHE A 43 20.93 -28.10 0.11
C PHE A 43 19.62 -27.68 0.79
N LEU A 44 18.47 -28.18 0.31
CA LEU A 44 17.19 -27.85 0.92
C LEU A 44 17.11 -28.30 2.38
N PRO A 45 16.40 -27.55 3.24
CA PRO A 45 16.21 -27.95 4.63
C PRO A 45 15.45 -29.26 4.75
N ASN A 46 15.81 -30.05 5.76
CA ASN A 46 15.03 -31.20 6.20
C ASN A 46 14.40 -30.90 7.57
N HIS A 47 13.71 -31.83 8.16
CA HIS A 47 13.08 -31.67 9.46
C HIS A 47 13.26 -32.91 10.31
N VAL A 48 13.42 -32.72 11.65
CA VAL A 48 13.71 -33.80 12.58
C VAL A 48 12.54 -34.79 12.79
N LEU A 49 11.31 -34.32 12.55
CA LEU A 49 10.09 -35.10 12.75
C LEU A 49 9.50 -35.64 11.46
N ILE A 50 9.80 -35.05 10.33
CA ILE A 50 9.25 -35.40 9.01
C ILE A 50 10.35 -35.31 7.95
N GLU A 51 10.46 -36.29 7.09
CA GLU A 51 11.33 -36.17 5.92
C GLU A 51 10.73 -35.18 4.91
N SER A 52 11.11 -33.90 5.02
CA SER A 52 10.63 -32.82 4.17
C SER A 52 11.63 -32.41 3.08
N GLY A 53 12.85 -32.92 3.14
CA GLY A 53 13.94 -32.61 2.24
C GLY A 53 14.97 -33.72 2.11
N PRO A 54 16.07 -33.51 1.38
CA PRO A 54 17.12 -34.49 1.16
C PRO A 54 17.88 -34.76 2.47
N LYS A 55 18.38 -36.02 2.61
CA LYS A 55 19.20 -36.41 3.79
C LYS A 55 20.53 -35.66 3.88
N THR A 56 21.01 -35.11 2.76
CA THR A 56 22.21 -34.30 2.64
C THR A 56 22.00 -32.83 2.95
N GLY A 57 20.74 -32.40 3.08
CA GLY A 57 20.38 -31.01 3.35
C GLY A 57 20.72 -30.57 4.75
N MET A 58 20.59 -29.28 4.98
CA MET A 58 20.72 -28.73 6.33
C MET A 58 19.54 -29.19 7.22
N GLY A 59 19.69 -29.03 8.54
CA GLY A 59 18.64 -29.39 9.49
C GLY A 59 17.39 -28.50 9.40
N SER A 60 16.55 -28.58 10.43
CA SER A 60 15.33 -27.77 10.50
C SER A 60 15.64 -26.27 10.54
N VAL A 61 14.97 -25.48 9.70
CA VAL A 61 15.04 -24.00 9.71
C VAL A 61 13.88 -23.38 10.48
N SER A 62 12.83 -24.13 10.77
CA SER A 62 11.68 -23.70 11.56
C SER A 62 11.05 -24.89 12.29
N ALA A 63 10.29 -24.62 13.35
CA ALA A 63 9.55 -25.64 14.08
C ALA A 63 8.40 -26.25 13.26
N ALA A 64 7.81 -25.47 12.35
CA ALA A 64 6.73 -25.92 11.48
C ALA A 64 7.27 -26.16 10.06
N PRO A 65 7.48 -27.41 9.62
CA PRO A 65 8.12 -27.73 8.34
C PRO A 65 7.33 -27.24 7.12
N TRP A 66 6.02 -27.14 7.26
CA TRP A 66 5.10 -26.70 6.20
C TRP A 66 4.56 -25.27 6.43
N GLY A 67 5.12 -24.51 7.36
CA GLY A 67 4.60 -23.21 7.74
C GLY A 67 3.14 -23.29 8.22
N SER A 68 2.33 -22.28 7.91
CA SER A 68 0.89 -22.25 8.21
C SER A 68 0.10 -22.94 7.10
N ALA A 69 0.25 -24.25 6.97
CA ALA A 69 -0.31 -25.02 5.85
C ALA A 69 -1.84 -24.93 5.72
N SER A 70 -2.57 -24.63 6.81
CA SER A 70 -4.04 -24.49 6.82
C SER A 70 -4.56 -23.35 5.93
N ILE A 71 -3.72 -22.41 5.50
CA ILE A 71 -4.10 -21.34 4.57
C ILE A 71 -4.01 -21.74 3.10
N LEU A 72 -3.35 -22.85 2.77
CA LEU A 72 -3.20 -23.31 1.38
C LEU A 72 -4.53 -23.59 0.66
N PRO A 73 -5.61 -24.06 1.32
CA PRO A 73 -6.93 -24.17 0.71
C PRO A 73 -7.43 -22.88 0.08
N ILE A 74 -7.08 -21.70 0.62
CA ILE A 74 -7.46 -20.39 0.06
C ILE A 74 -6.86 -20.23 -1.34
N SER A 75 -5.54 -20.39 -1.48
CA SER A 75 -4.87 -20.32 -2.78
C SER A 75 -5.37 -21.41 -3.74
N TRP A 76 -5.59 -22.62 -3.23
CA TRP A 76 -6.11 -23.72 -4.04
C TRP A 76 -7.50 -23.40 -4.60
N MET A 77 -8.42 -22.90 -3.78
CA MET A 77 -9.76 -22.49 -4.20
C MET A 77 -9.69 -21.36 -5.22
N TYR A 78 -8.90 -20.35 -4.95
CA TYR A 78 -8.69 -19.22 -5.87
C TYR A 78 -8.22 -19.71 -7.25
N ILE A 79 -7.18 -20.54 -7.30
CA ILE A 79 -6.68 -21.11 -8.55
C ILE A 79 -7.74 -21.95 -9.26
N LYS A 80 -8.53 -22.75 -8.50
CA LYS A 80 -9.60 -23.57 -9.07
C LYS A 80 -10.76 -22.74 -9.64
N MET A 81 -11.12 -21.66 -8.96
CA MET A 81 -12.19 -20.75 -9.40
C MET A 81 -11.77 -19.94 -10.62
N MET A 82 -10.56 -19.42 -10.63
CA MET A 82 -10.06 -18.59 -11.72
C MET A 82 -9.67 -19.41 -12.96
N GLY A 83 -9.11 -20.58 -12.78
CA GLY A 83 -8.52 -21.36 -13.87
C GLY A 83 -7.31 -20.67 -14.50
N ALA A 84 -6.73 -21.30 -15.51
CA ALA A 84 -5.57 -20.75 -16.19
C ALA A 84 -5.87 -19.44 -16.94
N GLU A 85 -7.03 -19.34 -17.55
CA GLU A 85 -7.45 -18.15 -18.31
C GLU A 85 -7.77 -16.99 -17.38
N GLY A 86 -8.47 -17.22 -16.27
CA GLY A 86 -8.80 -16.19 -15.28
C GLY A 86 -7.54 -15.62 -14.62
N LEU A 87 -6.59 -16.45 -14.22
CA LEU A 87 -5.31 -16.00 -13.65
C LEU A 87 -4.48 -15.18 -14.65
N ARG A 88 -4.51 -15.55 -15.92
CA ARG A 88 -3.87 -14.79 -16.99
C ARG A 88 -4.56 -13.45 -17.17
N LEU A 89 -5.89 -13.44 -17.28
CA LEU A 89 -6.70 -12.22 -17.45
C LEU A 89 -6.48 -11.26 -16.28
N ALA A 90 -6.49 -11.76 -15.03
CA ALA A 90 -6.21 -10.95 -13.84
C ALA A 90 -4.86 -10.21 -13.97
N THR A 91 -3.80 -10.90 -14.39
CA THR A 91 -2.49 -10.28 -14.60
C THR A 91 -2.52 -9.22 -15.71
N GLU A 92 -3.18 -9.52 -16.83
CA GLU A 92 -3.31 -8.58 -17.96
C GLU A 92 -4.09 -7.33 -17.56
N VAL A 93 -5.18 -7.48 -16.80
CA VAL A 93 -5.99 -6.36 -16.27
C VAL A 93 -5.18 -5.53 -15.26
N ALA A 94 -4.43 -6.16 -14.36
CA ALA A 94 -3.58 -5.43 -13.42
C ALA A 94 -2.57 -4.52 -14.13
N ILE A 95 -1.91 -5.03 -15.17
CA ILE A 95 -0.99 -4.25 -16.01
C ILE A 95 -1.72 -3.15 -16.76
N LEU A 96 -2.88 -3.43 -17.33
CA LEU A 96 -3.71 -2.45 -18.02
C LEU A 96 -4.13 -1.30 -17.09
N ASN A 97 -4.61 -1.63 -15.89
CA ASN A 97 -5.07 -0.65 -14.90
C ASN A 97 -3.93 0.29 -14.46
N ALA A 98 -2.74 -0.24 -14.19
CA ALA A 98 -1.58 0.58 -13.84
C ALA A 98 -1.18 1.53 -14.97
N ASN A 99 -1.20 1.06 -16.21
CA ASN A 99 -0.93 1.88 -17.39
C ASN A 99 -2.02 2.93 -17.64
N TYR A 100 -3.29 2.58 -17.40
CA TYR A 100 -4.40 3.52 -17.48
C TYR A 100 -4.22 4.68 -16.50
N VAL A 101 -3.94 4.38 -15.23
CA VAL A 101 -3.68 5.40 -14.19
C VAL A 101 -2.48 6.26 -14.57
N SER A 102 -1.34 5.64 -14.94
CA SER A 102 -0.13 6.35 -15.35
C SER A 102 -0.42 7.32 -16.52
N LYS A 103 -1.17 6.87 -17.52
CA LYS A 103 -1.50 7.69 -18.70
C LYS A 103 -2.48 8.81 -18.36
N LYS A 104 -3.50 8.54 -17.55
CA LYS A 104 -4.50 9.54 -17.15
C LYS A 104 -3.90 10.65 -16.29
N LEU A 105 -2.88 10.34 -15.49
CA LEU A 105 -2.19 11.30 -14.64
C LEU A 105 -1.05 12.06 -15.34
N GLU A 106 -0.62 11.67 -16.52
CA GLU A 106 0.57 12.18 -17.22
C GLU A 106 0.59 13.72 -17.40
N GLY A 107 -0.56 14.33 -17.60
CA GLY A 107 -0.68 15.80 -17.71
C GLY A 107 -0.55 16.56 -16.38
N SER A 108 -0.56 15.85 -15.25
CA SER A 108 -0.54 16.42 -13.90
C SER A 108 0.67 16.00 -13.08
N TYR A 109 1.15 14.80 -13.30
CA TYR A 109 2.22 14.15 -12.53
C TYR A 109 3.15 13.36 -13.44
N LYS A 110 4.41 13.28 -13.06
CA LYS A 110 5.42 12.50 -13.78
C LYS A 110 5.48 11.07 -13.23
N THR A 111 5.29 10.07 -14.10
CA THR A 111 5.68 8.69 -13.78
C THR A 111 7.20 8.56 -13.87
N LEU A 112 7.83 8.10 -12.79
CA LEU A 112 9.29 8.11 -12.66
C LEU A 112 9.97 7.06 -13.55
N TYR A 113 9.44 5.85 -13.58
CA TYR A 113 10.00 4.74 -14.35
C TYR A 113 9.01 4.22 -15.37
N LYS A 114 9.48 4.10 -16.60
CA LYS A 114 8.73 3.52 -17.73
C LYS A 114 9.64 2.63 -18.56
N GLY A 115 9.07 1.63 -19.18
CA GLY A 115 9.77 0.74 -20.12
C GLY A 115 9.96 1.36 -21.51
N LYS A 116 10.47 0.56 -22.44
CA LYS A 116 10.81 1.00 -23.83
C LYS A 116 9.63 1.60 -24.59
N ASN A 117 8.41 1.14 -24.33
CA ASN A 117 7.20 1.59 -25.02
C ASN A 117 6.42 2.63 -24.21
N ASP A 118 7.09 3.31 -23.28
CA ASP A 118 6.46 4.29 -22.38
C ASP A 118 5.37 3.69 -21.48
N LEU A 119 5.44 2.38 -21.23
CA LEU A 119 4.53 1.61 -20.40
C LEU A 119 5.15 1.27 -19.04
N VAL A 120 4.28 1.09 -18.05
CA VAL A 120 4.61 0.55 -16.72
C VAL A 120 4.20 -0.92 -16.62
N ALA A 121 4.63 -1.61 -15.55
CA ALA A 121 4.20 -2.97 -15.24
C ALA A 121 2.83 -2.96 -14.53
N HIS A 122 2.71 -3.64 -13.38
CA HIS A 122 1.47 -3.70 -12.59
C HIS A 122 1.31 -2.55 -11.60
N GLU A 123 2.30 -1.69 -11.52
CA GLU A 123 2.35 -0.50 -10.65
C GLU A 123 2.98 0.68 -11.39
N CYS A 124 2.65 1.90 -10.97
CA CYS A 124 3.31 3.09 -11.44
C CYS A 124 3.80 3.95 -10.27
N ILE A 125 5.00 4.50 -10.42
CA ILE A 125 5.65 5.32 -9.40
C ILE A 125 5.56 6.77 -9.81
N ILE A 126 4.81 7.56 -9.02
CA ILE A 126 4.61 8.99 -9.27
C ILE A 126 5.61 9.80 -8.47
N ASP A 127 6.30 10.73 -9.13
CA ASP A 127 7.35 11.58 -8.55
C ASP A 127 6.78 12.91 -8.05
N PHE A 128 6.84 13.14 -6.73
CA PHE A 128 6.38 14.38 -6.08
C PHE A 128 7.51 15.33 -5.70
N ARG A 129 8.77 14.95 -5.90
CA ARG A 129 9.92 15.78 -5.54
C ARG A 129 9.90 17.16 -6.20
N PRO A 130 9.56 17.32 -7.50
CA PRO A 130 9.43 18.64 -8.10
C PRO A 130 8.31 19.47 -7.45
N ILE A 131 7.17 18.85 -7.14
CA ILE A 131 6.04 19.51 -6.49
C ILE A 131 6.45 20.03 -5.11
N LYS A 132 7.13 19.20 -4.32
CA LYS A 132 7.63 19.58 -3.00
C LYS A 132 8.61 20.75 -3.07
N ALA A 133 9.53 20.73 -4.04
CA ALA A 133 10.48 21.81 -4.22
C ALA A 133 9.82 23.15 -4.59
N GLU A 134 8.74 23.11 -5.37
CA GLU A 134 8.04 24.30 -5.86
C GLU A 134 7.00 24.85 -4.89
N SER A 135 6.33 24.01 -4.11
CA SER A 135 5.15 24.38 -3.29
C SER A 135 5.32 24.13 -1.80
N GLY A 136 6.31 23.34 -1.38
CA GLY A 136 6.42 22.83 -0.02
C GLY A 136 5.46 21.67 0.32
N VAL A 137 4.57 21.29 -0.62
CA VAL A 137 3.63 20.16 -0.44
C VAL A 137 4.36 18.86 -0.70
N SER A 138 4.42 18.00 0.32
CA SER A 138 5.10 16.70 0.27
C SER A 138 4.21 15.56 -0.25
N GLU A 139 4.84 14.44 -0.56
CA GLU A 139 4.15 13.18 -0.85
C GLU A 139 3.26 12.72 0.31
N GLU A 140 3.67 13.01 1.56
CA GLU A 140 2.88 12.73 2.75
C GLU A 140 1.62 13.59 2.82
N ASP A 141 1.72 14.88 2.50
CA ASP A 141 0.57 15.79 2.46
C ASP A 141 -0.47 15.29 1.45
N ILE A 142 -0.01 14.85 0.27
CA ILE A 142 -0.88 14.30 -0.78
C ILE A 142 -1.49 12.96 -0.34
N ALA A 143 -0.71 12.07 0.28
CA ALA A 143 -1.17 10.80 0.80
C ALA A 143 -2.28 11.01 1.86
N LYS A 144 -2.07 11.92 2.79
CA LYS A 144 -3.07 12.26 3.81
C LYS A 144 -4.30 12.94 3.20
N ARG A 145 -4.11 13.80 2.19
CA ARG A 145 -5.23 14.45 1.49
C ARG A 145 -6.10 13.44 0.70
N LEU A 146 -5.53 12.37 0.15
CA LEU A 146 -6.28 11.29 -0.49
C LEU A 146 -7.31 10.64 0.45
N ILE A 147 -7.04 10.60 1.76
CA ILE A 147 -8.00 10.07 2.75
C ILE A 147 -9.28 10.92 2.75
N ASP A 148 -9.18 12.24 2.61
CA ASP A 148 -10.35 13.13 2.47
C ASP A 148 -11.15 12.87 1.20
N TYR A 149 -10.50 12.35 0.16
CA TYR A 149 -11.14 11.91 -1.08
C TYR A 149 -11.69 10.47 -1.00
N GLY A 150 -11.53 9.79 0.15
CA GLY A 150 -12.05 8.44 0.39
C GLY A 150 -11.13 7.33 -0.09
N PHE A 151 -9.85 7.63 -0.32
CA PHE A 151 -8.87 6.64 -0.76
C PHE A 151 -7.85 6.32 0.33
N HIS A 152 -7.54 5.04 0.48
CA HIS A 152 -6.33 4.62 1.18
C HIS A 152 -5.10 5.04 0.37
N ALA A 153 -4.17 5.73 1.02
CA ALA A 153 -3.00 6.24 0.32
C ALA A 153 -2.12 5.10 -0.22
N PRO A 154 -1.55 5.27 -1.43
CA PRO A 154 -0.56 4.35 -1.96
C PRO A 154 0.70 4.28 -1.10
N THR A 155 1.52 3.24 -1.29
CA THR A 155 2.82 3.09 -0.63
C THR A 155 3.69 4.32 -0.86
N MET A 156 4.14 4.95 0.23
CA MET A 156 4.85 6.20 0.21
C MET A 156 6.37 5.99 0.26
N SER A 157 7.11 6.80 -0.51
CA SER A 157 8.59 6.86 -0.50
C SER A 157 9.27 5.50 -0.76
N TRP A 158 8.66 4.69 -1.60
CA TRP A 158 9.20 3.41 -2.04
C TRP A 158 8.96 3.21 -3.55
N PRO A 159 9.95 2.72 -4.32
CA PRO A 159 11.35 2.43 -3.94
C PRO A 159 12.23 3.69 -3.79
N VAL A 160 11.71 4.87 -4.09
CA VAL A 160 12.43 6.15 -4.06
C VAL A 160 11.73 7.11 -3.11
N ALA A 161 12.48 7.77 -2.25
CA ALA A 161 11.96 8.82 -1.37
C ALA A 161 11.29 9.95 -2.18
N GLY A 162 10.16 10.46 -1.70
CA GLY A 162 9.39 11.51 -2.36
C GLY A 162 8.49 11.02 -3.50
N THR A 163 8.13 9.75 -3.51
CA THR A 163 7.24 9.13 -4.50
C THR A 163 6.04 8.46 -3.86
N LEU A 164 5.01 8.18 -4.66
CA LEU A 164 3.93 7.24 -4.32
C LEU A 164 3.89 6.12 -5.36
N MET A 165 3.82 4.89 -4.89
CA MET A 165 3.71 3.69 -5.71
C MET A 165 2.25 3.25 -5.79
N ILE A 166 1.65 3.41 -6.95
CA ILE A 166 0.24 3.12 -7.19
C ILE A 166 0.11 1.74 -7.83
N GLU A 167 -0.56 0.84 -7.15
CA GLU A 167 -0.84 -0.52 -7.60
C GLU A 167 -2.36 -0.76 -7.56
N PRO A 168 -3.08 -0.54 -8.67
CA PRO A 168 -4.55 -0.67 -8.71
C PRO A 168 -5.01 -2.11 -8.70
N THR A 169 -4.15 -3.08 -9.00
CA THR A 169 -4.44 -4.50 -9.18
C THR A 169 -5.48 -4.76 -10.29
N GLU A 170 -5.99 -5.98 -10.38
CA GLU A 170 -7.13 -6.35 -11.22
C GLU A 170 -8.48 -6.09 -10.56
N SER A 171 -8.47 -5.81 -9.25
CA SER A 171 -9.70 -5.75 -8.44
C SER A 171 -10.48 -4.45 -8.63
N GLU A 172 -9.81 -3.38 -9.03
CA GLU A 172 -10.46 -2.08 -9.21
C GLU A 172 -11.17 -1.96 -10.55
N ASN A 173 -12.42 -1.53 -10.52
CA ASN A 173 -13.17 -1.25 -11.74
C ASN A 173 -12.84 0.13 -12.31
N LEU A 174 -13.18 0.35 -13.58
CA LEU A 174 -12.86 1.59 -14.29
C LEU A 174 -13.41 2.85 -13.59
N ALA A 175 -14.62 2.78 -13.01
CA ALA A 175 -15.21 3.93 -12.32
C ALA A 175 -14.42 4.31 -11.06
N GLU A 176 -13.88 3.35 -10.32
CA GLU A 176 -13.00 3.62 -9.16
C GLU A 176 -11.64 4.16 -9.61
N LEU A 177 -11.06 3.64 -10.69
CA LEU A 177 -9.83 4.19 -11.27
C LEU A 177 -10.02 5.64 -11.73
N ASP A 178 -11.19 5.95 -12.32
CA ASP A 178 -11.54 7.30 -12.73
C ASP A 178 -11.65 8.25 -11.52
N LYS A 179 -12.38 7.86 -10.48
CA LYS A 179 -12.48 8.63 -9.24
C LYS A 179 -11.11 8.88 -8.60
N PHE A 180 -10.26 7.85 -8.57
CA PHE A 180 -8.91 7.95 -8.04
C PHE A 180 -8.07 8.96 -8.81
N CYS A 181 -8.07 8.87 -10.14
CA CYS A 181 -7.37 9.83 -10.98
C CYS A 181 -7.93 11.25 -10.84
N ASP A 182 -9.25 11.40 -10.75
CA ASP A 182 -9.90 12.70 -10.55
C ASP A 182 -9.52 13.31 -9.19
N ALA A 183 -9.39 12.49 -8.14
CA ALA A 183 -8.87 12.92 -6.84
C ALA A 183 -7.44 13.46 -6.96
N PHE A 184 -6.55 12.74 -7.62
CA PHE A 184 -5.17 13.22 -7.87
C PHE A 184 -5.15 14.51 -8.68
N ILE A 185 -5.93 14.61 -9.74
CA ILE A 185 -6.02 15.82 -10.58
C ILE A 185 -6.58 17.00 -9.77
N SER A 186 -7.55 16.76 -8.88
CA SER A 186 -8.07 17.78 -7.97
C SER A 186 -7.01 18.22 -6.95
N ILE A 187 -6.29 17.29 -6.34
CA ILE A 187 -5.17 17.58 -5.45
C ILE A 187 -4.08 18.41 -6.18
N ARG A 188 -3.81 18.10 -7.46
CA ARG A 188 -2.86 18.92 -8.24
C ARG A 188 -3.32 20.38 -8.41
N LYS A 189 -4.63 20.61 -8.53
CA LYS A 189 -5.17 21.98 -8.56
C LYS A 189 -5.00 22.67 -7.20
N GLU A 190 -5.25 21.96 -6.08
CA GLU A 190 -4.99 22.47 -4.73
C GLU A 190 -3.50 22.86 -4.55
N VAL A 191 -2.57 22.00 -5.00
CA VAL A 191 -1.13 22.32 -5.01
C VAL A 191 -0.84 23.61 -5.80
N LYS A 192 -1.45 23.78 -6.98
CA LYS A 192 -1.29 25.02 -7.76
C LYS A 192 -1.85 26.25 -7.03
N MET A 193 -2.91 26.08 -6.24
CA MET A 193 -3.44 27.17 -5.41
C MET A 193 -2.43 27.58 -4.32
N VAL A 194 -1.70 26.64 -3.73
CA VAL A 194 -0.59 26.96 -2.81
C VAL A 194 0.54 27.67 -3.55
N GLN A 195 0.96 27.15 -4.72
CA GLN A 195 2.02 27.78 -5.54
C GLN A 195 1.70 29.23 -5.93
N ASN A 196 0.44 29.53 -6.21
CA ASN A 196 -0.04 30.83 -6.65
C ASN A 196 -0.42 31.77 -5.48
N GLY A 197 -0.26 31.35 -4.22
CA GLY A 197 -0.58 32.13 -3.04
C GLY A 197 -2.10 32.31 -2.78
N VAL A 198 -2.94 31.49 -3.43
CA VAL A 198 -4.39 31.46 -3.17
C VAL A 198 -4.67 30.71 -1.85
N PHE A 199 -3.96 29.63 -1.61
CA PHE A 199 -3.88 28.99 -0.32
C PHE A 199 -2.61 29.39 0.41
N ASP A 200 -2.69 29.53 1.72
CA ASP A 200 -1.53 29.73 2.58
C ASP A 200 -0.59 28.50 2.50
N LYS A 201 0.72 28.73 2.68
CA LYS A 201 1.71 27.65 2.57
C LYS A 201 1.64 26.64 3.71
N GLU A 202 1.31 27.12 4.92
CA GLU A 202 1.27 26.31 6.13
C GLU A 202 -0.16 25.94 6.53
N ASP A 203 -1.15 26.82 6.25
CA ASP A 203 -2.56 26.59 6.54
C ASP A 203 -3.37 26.36 5.26
N ASN A 204 -3.45 25.14 4.81
CA ASN A 204 -4.19 24.75 3.62
C ASN A 204 -4.74 23.32 3.72
N PRO A 205 -5.69 22.92 2.85
CA PRO A 205 -6.32 21.59 2.92
C PRO A 205 -5.35 20.41 2.83
N LEU A 206 -4.20 20.58 2.19
CA LEU A 206 -3.18 19.53 2.03
C LEU A 206 -2.37 19.34 3.31
N LYS A 207 -1.98 20.45 3.95
CA LYS A 207 -1.21 20.44 5.20
C LYS A 207 -2.03 19.95 6.39
N ASN A 208 -3.32 20.25 6.41
CA ASN A 208 -4.20 19.90 7.53
C ASN A 208 -4.94 18.57 7.35
N ALA A 209 -4.86 17.96 6.17
CA ALA A 209 -5.48 16.65 5.92
C ALA A 209 -4.90 15.53 6.82
N PRO A 210 -5.72 14.52 7.16
CA PRO A 210 -7.13 14.38 6.84
C PRO A 210 -8.02 15.15 7.81
N HIS A 211 -9.18 15.60 7.31
CA HIS A 211 -10.16 16.34 8.10
C HIS A 211 -11.20 15.41 8.72
N THR A 212 -11.42 15.54 10.03
CA THR A 212 -12.40 14.73 10.75
C THR A 212 -13.79 15.38 10.73
N ASN A 213 -14.84 14.57 10.93
CA ASN A 213 -16.19 15.09 11.10
C ASN A 213 -16.28 16.02 12.32
N LEU A 214 -15.59 15.68 13.41
CA LEU A 214 -15.59 16.48 14.63
C LEU A 214 -15.05 17.89 14.39
N GLU A 215 -13.94 18.01 13.67
CA GLU A 215 -13.31 19.27 13.32
C GLU A 215 -14.23 20.12 12.43
N LEU A 216 -14.83 19.53 11.40
CA LEU A 216 -15.71 20.22 10.47
C LEU A 216 -17.06 20.64 11.07
N SER A 217 -17.56 19.93 12.09
CA SER A 217 -18.80 20.25 12.79
C SER A 217 -18.61 21.17 13.99
N SER A 218 -17.36 21.46 14.38
CA SER A 218 -17.02 22.38 15.45
C SER A 218 -17.52 23.81 15.15
N ASP A 219 -17.92 24.55 16.18
CA ASP A 219 -18.27 25.97 16.04
C ASP A 219 -17.08 26.85 15.65
N SER A 220 -15.87 26.44 16.03
CA SER A 220 -14.63 27.14 15.67
C SER A 220 -14.01 26.56 14.40
N TRP A 221 -13.85 27.41 13.39
CA TRP A 221 -13.09 27.11 12.18
C TRP A 221 -12.06 28.21 11.97
N THR A 222 -10.81 27.91 12.22
CA THR A 222 -9.73 28.89 12.24
C THR A 222 -8.89 28.91 10.97
N HIS A 223 -9.20 28.02 10.00
CA HIS A 223 -8.47 27.90 8.76
C HIS A 223 -8.86 28.95 7.71
N ASN A 224 -7.92 29.30 6.87
CA ASN A 224 -8.08 30.27 5.77
C ASN A 224 -8.78 29.69 4.53
N TYR A 225 -9.28 28.45 4.58
CA TYR A 225 -10.06 27.80 3.54
C TYR A 225 -11.40 27.33 4.11
N THR A 226 -12.37 27.04 3.23
CA THR A 226 -13.72 26.73 3.68
C THR A 226 -13.86 25.26 4.12
N ARG A 227 -14.84 24.97 4.98
CA ARG A 227 -15.24 23.60 5.33
C ARG A 227 -15.61 22.77 4.09
N GLU A 228 -16.22 23.39 3.07
CA GLU A 228 -16.54 22.70 1.81
C GLU A 228 -15.28 22.30 1.06
N GLN A 229 -14.28 23.17 0.97
CA GLN A 229 -12.97 22.85 0.38
C GLN A 229 -12.27 21.73 1.14
N ALA A 230 -12.38 21.71 2.47
CA ALA A 230 -11.85 20.63 3.30
C ALA A 230 -12.53 19.29 3.01
N ALA A 231 -13.87 19.25 3.07
CA ALA A 231 -14.64 18.00 3.10
C ALA A 231 -15.09 17.51 1.71
N PHE A 232 -15.43 18.43 0.80
CA PHE A 232 -16.18 18.10 -0.43
C PHE A 232 -15.54 18.71 -1.69
N PRO A 233 -14.22 18.52 -1.91
CA PRO A 233 -13.55 19.09 -3.07
C PRO A 233 -14.02 18.53 -4.42
N LEU A 234 -14.69 17.36 -4.42
CA LEU A 234 -15.34 16.77 -5.59
C LEU A 234 -16.80 16.40 -5.31
N ALA A 235 -17.64 16.45 -6.33
CA ALA A 235 -19.09 16.30 -6.19
C ALA A 235 -19.51 14.96 -5.57
N TYR A 236 -18.84 13.84 -5.91
CA TYR A 236 -19.20 12.52 -5.38
C TYR A 236 -19.04 12.42 -3.86
N LEU A 237 -18.19 13.26 -3.26
CA LEU A 237 -17.98 13.28 -1.81
C LEU A 237 -19.22 13.79 -1.04
N LYS A 238 -20.13 14.50 -1.70
CA LYS A 238 -21.38 14.93 -1.07
C LYS A 238 -22.36 13.77 -0.81
N THR A 239 -22.22 12.69 -1.57
CA THR A 239 -23.07 11.49 -1.47
C THR A 239 -22.38 10.27 -0.92
N ASN A 240 -21.04 10.20 -1.03
CA ASN A 240 -20.25 9.07 -0.58
C ASN A 240 -18.95 9.56 0.06
N LYS A 241 -19.04 10.03 1.31
CA LYS A 241 -17.91 10.55 2.09
C LYS A 241 -17.42 9.53 3.10
N PHE A 242 -16.14 9.20 3.01
CA PHE A 242 -15.42 8.58 4.11
C PHE A 242 -14.93 9.66 5.09
N TRP A 243 -15.23 9.49 6.37
CA TRP A 243 -14.76 10.37 7.42
C TRP A 243 -13.57 9.75 8.15
N ALA A 244 -12.42 10.42 8.09
CA ALA A 244 -11.27 9.98 8.84
C ALA A 244 -11.58 10.02 10.36
N PRO A 245 -11.32 8.95 11.12
CA PRO A 245 -11.58 8.92 12.55
C PRO A 245 -10.58 9.77 13.35
N VAL A 246 -9.42 10.06 12.77
CA VAL A 246 -8.33 10.80 13.41
C VAL A 246 -7.81 11.87 12.44
N ALA A 247 -7.55 13.06 12.96
CA ALA A 247 -6.88 14.14 12.23
C ALA A 247 -5.41 13.80 11.97
N ARG A 248 -4.65 14.74 11.44
CA ARG A 248 -3.24 14.54 11.09
C ARG A 248 -2.40 14.11 12.28
N VAL A 249 -1.77 12.96 12.15
CA VAL A 249 -0.83 12.41 13.13
C VAL A 249 0.58 12.81 12.75
N ASP A 250 1.38 13.25 13.72
CA ASP A 250 2.82 13.42 13.58
C ASP A 250 3.50 12.05 13.75
N ASN A 251 3.66 11.33 12.64
CA ASN A 251 4.26 10.00 12.63
C ASN A 251 5.72 10.04 13.11
N VAL A 252 6.47 11.08 12.73
CA VAL A 252 7.90 11.21 13.09
C VAL A 252 8.06 11.41 14.59
N HIS A 253 7.19 12.24 15.18
CA HIS A 253 7.17 12.41 16.63
C HIS A 253 6.81 11.09 17.32
N GLY A 254 5.77 10.41 16.87
CA GLY A 254 5.32 9.12 17.42
C GLY A 254 6.42 8.06 17.38
N ASP A 255 7.10 7.91 16.25
CA ASP A 255 8.17 6.92 16.07
C ASP A 255 9.40 7.20 16.96
N ARG A 256 9.68 8.47 17.25
CA ARG A 256 10.82 8.88 18.09
C ARG A 256 10.50 8.93 19.58
N ASN A 257 9.22 8.97 19.93
CA ASN A 257 8.75 9.11 21.32
C ASN A 257 7.79 7.98 21.64
N LEU A 258 8.26 6.74 21.56
CA LEU A 258 7.48 5.57 21.92
C LEU A 258 7.10 5.61 23.39
N ILE A 259 5.79 5.58 23.67
CA ILE A 259 5.26 5.48 25.02
C ILE A 259 4.72 4.06 25.20
N CYS A 260 5.37 3.27 26.06
CA CYS A 260 4.84 2.00 26.51
C CYS A 260 3.94 2.27 27.71
N SER A 261 2.63 2.10 27.53
CA SER A 261 1.66 2.19 28.64
C SER A 261 1.45 0.85 29.35
N CYS A 262 2.19 -0.19 29.00
CA CYS A 262 2.12 -1.48 29.66
C CYS A 262 2.64 -1.33 31.10
N PRO A 263 1.86 -1.73 32.11
CA PRO A 263 2.36 -1.79 33.49
C PRO A 263 3.58 -2.70 33.57
N SER A 264 4.47 -2.44 34.50
CA SER A 264 5.60 -3.35 34.74
C SER A 264 5.09 -4.71 35.18
N VAL A 265 5.84 -5.78 34.92
CA VAL A 265 5.49 -7.13 35.39
C VAL A 265 5.26 -7.17 36.91
N ASP A 266 5.98 -6.35 37.64
CA ASP A 266 5.85 -6.25 39.11
C ASP A 266 4.48 -5.70 39.54
N SER A 267 3.77 -4.92 38.71
CA SER A 267 2.43 -4.44 39.02
C SER A 267 1.34 -5.52 39.02
N TYR A 268 1.65 -6.71 38.49
CA TYR A 268 0.78 -7.87 38.51
C TYR A 268 1.14 -8.90 39.58
N ARG A 269 2.17 -8.64 40.40
CA ARG A 269 2.43 -9.45 41.56
C ARG A 269 1.35 -9.14 42.59
N GLU A 270 0.61 -10.16 43.01
CA GLU A 270 -0.26 -10.04 44.21
C GLU A 270 0.63 -9.65 45.38
N GLU A 271 0.30 -8.61 46.06
CA GLU A 271 0.91 -8.33 47.40
C GLU A 271 0.60 -9.57 48.23
N GLU A 272 1.63 -10.35 48.56
CA GLU A 272 1.48 -11.38 49.60
C GLU A 272 0.92 -10.69 50.82
N ALA A 273 -0.33 -11.01 51.13
CA ALA A 273 -1.02 -10.46 52.31
C ALA A 273 -0.19 -10.83 53.54
N ALA A 274 0.35 -9.83 54.20
CA ALA A 274 1.06 -9.93 55.45
C ALA A 274 0.06 -10.22 56.60
#